data_18c25471c3f269bf4a4069f4fab20fdc
#
_entry.id   18c25471c3f269bf4a4069f4fab20fdc
#
_cell.length_a   1.000
_cell.length_b   1.000
_cell.length_c   1.000
_cell.angle_alpha   90.00
_cell.angle_beta   90.00
_cell.angle_gamma   90.00
#
_symmetry.space_group_name_H-M   'P 1'
#
loop_
_entity.id
_entity.type
_entity.pdbx_description
1 polymer ?
#
loop_
_entity_poly.entity_id
_entity_poly.type
_entity_poly.pdbx_seq_one_letter_code
_entity_poly.pdbx_strand_id
1 'polypeptide(L)'
;PVVVIEQADEVERIIAASQALGAAPLIGVRAKLSARSVGRWGSSVGEGAKFGLSIPDLLTTVEALREADLLADLRLLHFHIGSQINDIAVLKDALQEAGQIYVELNRLGAAMGYLDVGGGLGIDYDGSRTATTASTNYSLQNYANDVVATVRECCEPHGVALPTLVSESGRAIASHFSVLVFNVLGCSQAPAAVSEPEGDEPLIVRNLRDTLAMIGRAEECDPSHPASCEPLQEAWNDAIKFKEDALSAFRLGYLGLKERGQAEALYWACGLAIARRLAAIPSGTPIPDDLRNLQAALASTYYANLSVFRSAPDTWAIQQLFPVLPIHRLSERPDRLGRFADLTCDSDGKLARFIGPGAEKPLLELHGLKEGEPYWVWR
;
A
#
# COMPACT_ATOMS: atom_id res chain seq x y z
N PRO A 1 -36.58 -6.14 1.13
CA PRO A 1 -35.24 -6.58 0.73
C PRO A 1 -35.22 -6.95 -0.74
N VAL A 2 -34.12 -6.70 -1.42
CA VAL A 2 -33.89 -7.07 -2.82
C VAL A 2 -32.98 -8.30 -2.80
N VAL A 3 -33.27 -9.30 -3.64
CA VAL A 3 -32.40 -10.46 -3.89
C VAL A 3 -31.62 -10.17 -5.17
N VAL A 4 -30.29 -10.08 -5.07
CA VAL A 4 -29.42 -9.77 -6.21
C VAL A 4 -28.84 -11.04 -6.78
N ILE A 5 -29.04 -11.27 -8.07
CA ILE A 5 -28.52 -12.39 -8.84
C ILE A 5 -27.07 -12.08 -9.24
N GLU A 6 -26.14 -12.92 -8.84
CA GLU A 6 -24.72 -12.82 -9.17
C GLU A 6 -24.23 -13.94 -10.11
N GLN A 7 -24.99 -15.04 -10.19
CA GLN A 7 -24.67 -16.20 -11.03
C GLN A 7 -25.92 -16.66 -11.79
N ALA A 8 -25.74 -17.16 -13.01
CA ALA A 8 -26.84 -17.52 -13.87
C ALA A 8 -27.73 -18.64 -13.30
N ASP A 9 -27.18 -19.58 -12.53
CA ASP A 9 -27.92 -20.68 -11.92
C ASP A 9 -28.82 -20.26 -10.75
N GLU A 10 -28.65 -19.04 -10.21
CA GLU A 10 -29.48 -18.51 -9.12
C GLU A 10 -30.90 -18.14 -9.61
N VAL A 11 -31.06 -17.84 -10.89
CA VAL A 11 -32.37 -17.46 -11.49
C VAL A 11 -33.42 -18.54 -11.27
N GLU A 12 -33.09 -19.80 -11.60
CA GLU A 12 -33.98 -20.93 -11.44
C GLU A 12 -34.40 -21.14 -9.98
N ARG A 13 -33.46 -20.94 -9.04
CA ARG A 13 -33.73 -21.07 -7.61
C ARG A 13 -34.68 -19.99 -7.11
N ILE A 14 -34.54 -18.75 -7.60
CA ILE A 14 -35.41 -17.63 -7.25
C ILE A 14 -36.83 -17.87 -7.80
N ILE A 15 -36.94 -18.32 -9.07
CA ILE A 15 -38.22 -18.67 -9.69
C ILE A 15 -38.92 -19.77 -8.89
N ALA A 16 -38.20 -20.86 -8.58
CA ALA A 16 -38.74 -21.98 -7.82
C ALA A 16 -39.19 -21.55 -6.41
N ALA A 17 -38.40 -20.75 -5.73
CA ALA A 17 -38.74 -20.21 -4.40
C ALA A 17 -39.96 -19.28 -4.46
N SER A 18 -40.06 -18.42 -5.45
CA SER A 18 -41.20 -17.52 -5.66
C SER A 18 -42.50 -18.33 -5.86
N GLN A 19 -42.44 -19.34 -6.71
CA GLN A 19 -43.57 -20.24 -6.96
C GLN A 19 -43.99 -21.02 -5.72
N ALA A 20 -43.01 -21.57 -4.98
CA ALA A 20 -43.29 -22.37 -3.78
C ALA A 20 -43.89 -21.51 -2.64
N LEU A 21 -43.49 -20.25 -2.53
CA LEU A 21 -43.98 -19.33 -1.51
C LEU A 21 -45.20 -18.54 -1.93
N GLY A 22 -45.57 -18.54 -3.20
CA GLY A 22 -46.64 -17.71 -3.75
C GLY A 22 -46.35 -16.20 -3.57
N ALA A 23 -45.10 -15.78 -3.62
CA ALA A 23 -44.67 -14.41 -3.36
C ALA A 23 -43.66 -13.96 -4.41
N ALA A 24 -43.87 -12.77 -5.00
CA ALA A 24 -42.92 -12.15 -5.91
C ALA A 24 -41.82 -11.41 -5.09
N PRO A 25 -40.54 -11.79 -5.23
CA PRO A 25 -39.43 -11.07 -4.59
C PRO A 25 -39.09 -9.84 -5.41
N LEU A 26 -38.52 -8.80 -4.74
CA LEU A 26 -37.81 -7.76 -5.48
C LEU A 26 -36.47 -8.35 -5.94
N ILE A 27 -36.24 -8.33 -7.25
CA ILE A 27 -35.07 -8.93 -7.90
C ILE A 27 -34.10 -7.82 -8.33
N GLY A 28 -32.83 -8.06 -8.09
CA GLY A 28 -31.73 -7.29 -8.66
C GLY A 28 -30.82 -8.19 -9.50
N VAL A 29 -30.06 -7.61 -10.38
CA VAL A 29 -28.98 -8.28 -11.13
C VAL A 29 -27.68 -7.53 -10.93
N ARG A 30 -26.58 -8.27 -10.75
CA ARG A 30 -25.24 -7.70 -10.76
C ARG A 30 -24.60 -7.89 -12.13
N ALA A 31 -24.26 -6.78 -12.79
CA ALA A 31 -23.59 -6.82 -14.07
C ALA A 31 -22.06 -6.79 -13.92
N LYS A 32 -21.37 -7.60 -14.73
CA LYS A 32 -19.94 -7.44 -15.00
C LYS A 32 -19.75 -6.28 -15.96
N LEU A 33 -18.92 -5.32 -15.59
CA LEU A 33 -18.59 -4.19 -16.44
C LEU A 33 -17.24 -4.40 -17.12
N SER A 34 -17.03 -3.78 -18.27
CA SER A 34 -15.76 -3.77 -18.98
C SER A 34 -14.74 -2.82 -18.35
N ALA A 35 -15.22 -1.83 -17.59
CA ALA A 35 -14.38 -0.88 -16.88
C ALA A 35 -13.38 -1.59 -15.95
N ARG A 36 -12.09 -1.28 -16.10
CA ARG A 36 -11.01 -1.88 -15.30
C ARG A 36 -10.47 -0.88 -14.31
N SER A 37 -10.48 -1.23 -13.03
CA SER A 37 -9.75 -0.47 -12.02
C SER A 37 -8.25 -0.68 -12.20
N VAL A 38 -7.50 0.41 -12.29
CA VAL A 38 -6.04 0.40 -12.24
C VAL A 38 -5.64 0.39 -10.77
N GLY A 39 -5.49 -0.77 -10.20
CA GLY A 39 -5.14 -0.86 -8.79
C GLY A 39 -5.00 -2.31 -8.33
N ARG A 40 -4.75 -2.48 -7.05
CA ARG A 40 -4.52 -3.77 -6.38
C ARG A 40 -5.63 -4.80 -6.60
N TRP A 41 -6.85 -4.33 -6.82
CA TRP A 41 -8.06 -5.14 -7.03
C TRP A 41 -8.52 -5.19 -8.50
N GLY A 42 -7.67 -4.72 -9.43
CA GLY A 42 -7.97 -4.72 -10.86
C GLY A 42 -8.26 -6.10 -11.46
N SER A 43 -7.72 -7.17 -10.86
CA SER A 43 -8.02 -8.57 -11.25
C SER A 43 -9.39 -9.06 -10.79
N SER A 44 -10.06 -8.34 -9.89
CA SER A 44 -11.40 -8.70 -9.37
C SER A 44 -12.54 -8.07 -10.17
N VAL A 45 -12.24 -7.39 -11.27
CA VAL A 45 -13.16 -6.60 -12.09
C VAL A 45 -13.01 -6.98 -13.56
N GLY A 46 -14.01 -6.66 -14.37
CA GLY A 46 -14.05 -6.99 -15.80
C GLY A 46 -14.61 -8.38 -16.08
N GLU A 47 -14.44 -8.85 -17.31
CA GLU A 47 -14.99 -10.15 -17.79
C GLU A 47 -14.54 -11.35 -16.95
N GLY A 48 -13.31 -11.31 -16.40
CA GLY A 48 -12.75 -12.35 -15.55
C GLY A 48 -13.15 -12.24 -14.07
N ALA A 49 -14.05 -11.31 -13.70
CA ALA A 49 -14.49 -11.14 -12.31
C ALA A 49 -15.20 -12.40 -11.79
N LYS A 50 -14.95 -12.69 -10.51
CA LYS A 50 -15.55 -13.85 -9.83
C LYS A 50 -17.09 -13.76 -9.75
N PHE A 51 -17.62 -12.55 -9.62
CA PHE A 51 -19.05 -12.28 -9.40
C PHE A 51 -19.66 -11.41 -10.49
N GLY A 52 -20.97 -11.54 -10.66
CA GLY A 52 -21.78 -10.79 -11.61
C GLY A 52 -22.03 -11.54 -12.92
N LEU A 53 -23.08 -11.17 -13.60
CA LEU A 53 -23.52 -11.74 -14.86
C LEU A 53 -22.76 -11.09 -16.04
N SER A 54 -22.36 -11.89 -17.02
CA SER A 54 -21.96 -11.38 -18.32
C SER A 54 -23.17 -10.81 -19.05
N ILE A 55 -22.98 -10.03 -20.12
CA ILE A 55 -24.12 -9.54 -20.91
C ILE A 55 -24.98 -10.69 -21.50
N PRO A 56 -24.42 -11.78 -22.05
CA PRO A 56 -25.22 -12.93 -22.44
C PRO A 56 -26.02 -13.56 -21.28
N ASP A 57 -25.41 -13.75 -20.11
CA ASP A 57 -26.09 -14.29 -18.92
C ASP A 57 -27.22 -13.37 -18.44
N LEU A 58 -27.02 -12.06 -18.50
CA LEU A 58 -28.00 -11.04 -18.13
C LEU A 58 -29.21 -11.11 -19.06
N LEU A 59 -29.01 -11.25 -20.38
CA LEU A 59 -30.08 -11.43 -21.34
C LEU A 59 -30.84 -12.74 -21.10
N THR A 60 -30.15 -13.85 -20.87
CA THR A 60 -30.77 -15.13 -20.52
C THR A 60 -31.60 -15.02 -19.23
N THR A 61 -31.07 -14.28 -18.22
CA THR A 61 -31.81 -13.99 -16.97
C THR A 61 -33.12 -13.24 -17.24
N VAL A 62 -33.06 -12.19 -18.08
CA VAL A 62 -34.27 -11.42 -18.48
C VAL A 62 -35.32 -12.30 -19.14
N GLU A 63 -34.92 -13.19 -20.06
CA GLU A 63 -35.85 -14.12 -20.72
C GLU A 63 -36.46 -15.11 -19.73
N ALA A 64 -35.64 -15.73 -18.84
CA ALA A 64 -36.14 -16.65 -17.82
C ALA A 64 -37.14 -15.99 -16.86
N LEU A 65 -36.86 -14.74 -16.44
CA LEU A 65 -37.79 -13.96 -15.61
C LEU A 65 -39.07 -13.59 -16.38
N ARG A 66 -38.99 -13.32 -17.68
CA ARG A 66 -40.16 -13.07 -18.54
C ARG A 66 -41.04 -14.30 -18.67
N GLU A 67 -40.45 -15.47 -18.92
CA GLU A 67 -41.19 -16.74 -19.02
C GLU A 67 -41.87 -17.14 -17.69
N ALA A 68 -41.27 -16.73 -16.56
CA ALA A 68 -41.81 -16.96 -15.20
C ALA A 68 -42.80 -15.89 -14.73
N ASP A 69 -43.12 -14.89 -15.56
CA ASP A 69 -43.98 -13.72 -15.21
C ASP A 69 -43.43 -12.89 -14.03
N LEU A 70 -42.07 -12.84 -13.86
CA LEU A 70 -41.37 -12.13 -12.81
C LEU A 70 -40.52 -10.95 -13.33
N LEU A 71 -40.60 -10.61 -14.62
CA LEU A 71 -39.76 -9.55 -15.19
C LEU A 71 -40.10 -8.16 -14.61
N ALA A 72 -41.37 -7.93 -14.21
CA ALA A 72 -41.78 -6.70 -13.55
C ALA A 72 -41.19 -6.54 -12.13
N ASP A 73 -40.73 -7.63 -11.55
CA ASP A 73 -40.07 -7.64 -10.21
C ASP A 73 -38.57 -7.44 -10.31
N LEU A 74 -37.98 -7.43 -11.53
CA LEU A 74 -36.61 -7.01 -11.75
C LEU A 74 -36.53 -5.46 -11.61
N ARG A 75 -36.00 -4.99 -10.49
CA ARG A 75 -36.07 -3.60 -10.07
C ARG A 75 -34.72 -2.93 -9.84
N LEU A 76 -33.64 -3.70 -9.70
CA LEU A 76 -32.33 -3.18 -9.32
C LEU A 76 -31.23 -3.68 -10.25
N LEU A 77 -30.40 -2.75 -10.70
CA LEU A 77 -29.10 -3.06 -11.28
C LEU A 77 -28.00 -2.73 -10.26
N HIS A 78 -27.12 -3.68 -10.02
CA HIS A 78 -25.94 -3.53 -9.18
C HIS A 78 -24.65 -3.74 -9.99
N PHE A 79 -23.60 -3.01 -9.64
CA PHE A 79 -22.25 -3.29 -10.11
C PHE A 79 -21.23 -2.95 -9.02
N HIS A 80 -20.03 -3.54 -9.13
CA HIS A 80 -18.92 -3.25 -8.21
C HIS A 80 -17.60 -3.29 -8.98
N ILE A 81 -16.81 -2.22 -8.91
CA ILE A 81 -15.60 -2.01 -9.70
C ILE A 81 -14.31 -2.10 -8.87
N GLY A 82 -14.35 -2.69 -7.69
CA GLY A 82 -13.19 -2.92 -6.85
C GLY A 82 -13.21 -2.15 -5.53
N SER A 83 -12.06 -2.05 -4.89
CA SER A 83 -11.88 -1.39 -3.58
C SER A 83 -10.75 -0.36 -3.67
N GLN A 84 -10.84 0.71 -2.88
CA GLN A 84 -9.89 1.82 -2.87
C GLN A 84 -9.71 2.38 -4.30
N ILE A 85 -10.83 2.74 -4.93
CA ILE A 85 -10.84 3.38 -6.25
C ILE A 85 -10.20 4.75 -6.08
N ASN A 86 -9.04 4.93 -6.64
CA ASN A 86 -8.20 6.12 -6.43
C ASN A 86 -8.38 7.18 -7.53
N ASP A 87 -9.00 6.81 -8.66
CA ASP A 87 -9.22 7.70 -9.81
C ASP A 87 -10.70 7.78 -10.17
N ILE A 88 -11.23 9.01 -10.19
CA ILE A 88 -12.62 9.31 -10.54
C ILE A 88 -12.95 8.93 -11.99
N ALA A 89 -11.99 8.93 -12.91
CA ALA A 89 -12.22 8.57 -14.31
C ALA A 89 -12.73 7.14 -14.45
N VAL A 90 -12.14 6.20 -13.69
CA VAL A 90 -12.59 4.78 -13.69
C VAL A 90 -14.04 4.64 -13.24
N LEU A 91 -14.45 5.43 -12.26
CA LEU A 91 -15.84 5.44 -11.81
C LEU A 91 -16.79 5.98 -12.89
N LYS A 92 -16.40 7.06 -13.58
CA LYS A 92 -17.21 7.65 -14.66
C LYS A 92 -17.44 6.66 -15.81
N ASP A 93 -16.39 5.97 -16.24
CA ASP A 93 -16.48 4.96 -17.29
C ASP A 93 -17.45 3.82 -16.89
N ALA A 94 -17.33 3.35 -15.65
CA ALA A 94 -18.22 2.32 -15.12
C ALA A 94 -19.68 2.79 -15.01
N LEU A 95 -19.90 4.02 -14.60
CA LEU A 95 -21.25 4.62 -14.49
C LEU A 95 -21.89 4.78 -15.87
N GLN A 96 -21.14 5.15 -16.90
CA GLN A 96 -21.65 5.24 -18.25
C GLN A 96 -22.12 3.87 -18.77
N GLU A 97 -21.29 2.84 -18.59
CA GLU A 97 -21.66 1.47 -19.01
C GLU A 97 -22.86 0.95 -18.23
N ALA A 98 -22.87 1.08 -16.92
CA ALA A 98 -23.99 0.65 -16.07
C ALA A 98 -25.27 1.43 -16.37
N GLY A 99 -25.17 2.74 -16.64
CA GLY A 99 -26.30 3.57 -17.03
C GLY A 99 -26.95 3.10 -18.34
N GLN A 100 -26.14 2.71 -19.32
CA GLN A 100 -26.67 2.13 -20.56
C GLN A 100 -27.33 0.76 -20.32
N ILE A 101 -26.74 -0.09 -19.50
CA ILE A 101 -27.36 -1.39 -19.13
C ILE A 101 -28.70 -1.14 -18.43
N TYR A 102 -28.78 -0.16 -17.51
CA TYR A 102 -30.02 0.20 -16.84
C TYR A 102 -31.11 0.65 -17.82
N VAL A 103 -30.76 1.48 -18.80
CA VAL A 103 -31.68 1.94 -19.86
C VAL A 103 -32.16 0.74 -20.70
N GLU A 104 -31.26 -0.14 -21.10
CA GLU A 104 -31.63 -1.31 -21.93
C GLU A 104 -32.51 -2.31 -21.16
N LEU A 105 -32.26 -2.53 -19.87
CA LEU A 105 -33.16 -3.38 -19.05
C LEU A 105 -34.59 -2.81 -18.99
N ASN A 106 -34.74 -1.49 -18.88
CA ASN A 106 -36.06 -0.83 -18.99
C ASN A 106 -36.70 -1.08 -20.37
N ARG A 107 -35.93 -0.96 -21.45
CA ARG A 107 -36.42 -1.21 -22.81
C ARG A 107 -36.83 -2.66 -23.03
N LEU A 108 -36.17 -3.59 -22.36
CA LEU A 108 -36.54 -5.01 -22.37
C LEU A 108 -37.78 -5.33 -21.53
N GLY A 109 -38.37 -4.33 -20.84
CA GLY A 109 -39.61 -4.47 -20.11
C GLY A 109 -39.45 -4.69 -18.59
N ALA A 110 -38.23 -4.65 -18.06
CA ALA A 110 -38.03 -4.68 -16.62
C ALA A 110 -38.51 -3.37 -16.00
N ALA A 111 -39.16 -3.43 -14.83
CA ALA A 111 -39.65 -2.25 -14.12
C ALA A 111 -38.56 -1.65 -13.20
N MET A 112 -37.43 -1.30 -13.78
CA MET A 112 -36.25 -0.82 -13.05
C MET A 112 -36.58 0.41 -12.21
N GLY A 113 -36.02 0.50 -11.02
CA GLY A 113 -36.25 1.63 -10.08
C GLY A 113 -35.04 1.95 -9.22
N TYR A 114 -34.04 1.09 -9.21
CA TYR A 114 -32.84 1.26 -8.37
C TYR A 114 -31.58 1.00 -9.19
N LEU A 115 -30.56 1.82 -8.97
CA LEU A 115 -29.19 1.61 -9.42
C LEU A 115 -28.27 1.63 -8.21
N ASP A 116 -27.71 0.47 -7.88
CA ASP A 116 -26.70 0.32 -6.86
C ASP A 116 -25.32 0.42 -7.50
N VAL A 117 -24.66 1.53 -7.25
CA VAL A 117 -23.33 1.84 -7.81
C VAL A 117 -22.19 1.12 -7.06
N GLY A 118 -22.55 0.20 -6.17
CA GLY A 118 -21.60 -0.61 -5.40
C GLY A 118 -20.81 0.19 -4.39
N GLY A 119 -19.70 -0.40 -4.00
CA GLY A 119 -18.75 0.18 -3.05
C GLY A 119 -17.40 0.50 -3.69
N GLY A 120 -16.38 0.51 -2.85
CA GLY A 120 -15.01 0.72 -3.29
C GLY A 120 -14.57 2.18 -3.31
N LEU A 121 -15.40 3.10 -2.83
CA LEU A 121 -15.04 4.50 -2.67
C LEU A 121 -13.72 4.61 -1.90
N GLY A 122 -12.73 5.27 -2.51
CA GLY A 122 -11.39 5.39 -1.96
C GLY A 122 -11.29 6.41 -0.83
N ILE A 123 -10.26 6.26 -0.02
CA ILE A 123 -9.92 7.17 1.07
C ILE A 123 -8.55 7.76 0.84
N ASP A 124 -8.41 9.03 1.11
CA ASP A 124 -7.14 9.75 1.08
C ASP A 124 -6.42 9.54 2.43
N TYR A 125 -5.69 8.43 2.55
CA TYR A 125 -4.96 8.09 3.78
C TYR A 125 -3.69 8.92 3.96
N ASP A 126 -3.07 9.39 2.88
CA ASP A 126 -1.79 10.10 2.92
C ASP A 126 -1.93 11.63 2.82
N GLY A 127 -3.15 12.12 2.59
CA GLY A 127 -3.43 13.54 2.45
C GLY A 127 -2.96 14.16 1.14
N SER A 128 -2.45 13.37 0.19
CA SER A 128 -1.86 13.88 -1.05
C SER A 128 -2.89 14.30 -2.10
N ARG A 129 -4.12 13.79 -2.00
CA ARG A 129 -5.20 13.99 -2.98
C ARG A 129 -4.77 13.64 -4.41
N THR A 130 -4.08 12.52 -4.54
CA THR A 130 -3.56 12.01 -5.82
C THR A 130 -4.13 10.63 -6.12
N ALA A 131 -3.95 10.15 -7.37
CA ALA A 131 -4.35 8.80 -7.77
C ALA A 131 -3.37 7.70 -7.31
N THR A 132 -2.66 7.89 -6.20
CA THR A 132 -1.81 6.85 -5.60
C THR A 132 -2.63 5.79 -4.87
N THR A 133 -2.04 4.65 -4.57
CA THR A 133 -2.72 3.53 -3.87
C THR A 133 -3.18 3.87 -2.45
N ALA A 134 -2.61 4.92 -1.84
CA ALA A 134 -2.93 5.39 -0.49
C ALA A 134 -3.78 6.67 -0.48
N SER A 135 -4.26 7.12 -1.65
CA SER A 135 -5.01 8.37 -1.78
C SER A 135 -6.13 8.27 -2.82
N THR A 136 -6.83 9.38 -3.06
CA THR A 136 -7.83 9.56 -4.11
C THR A 136 -7.72 10.93 -4.73
N ASN A 137 -7.93 11.04 -6.04
CA ASN A 137 -7.92 12.33 -6.75
C ASN A 137 -9.28 13.05 -6.76
N TYR A 138 -10.23 12.64 -5.93
CA TYR A 138 -11.59 13.21 -5.85
C TYR A 138 -12.08 13.32 -4.40
N SER A 139 -13.07 14.19 -4.19
CA SER A 139 -13.79 14.34 -2.94
C SER A 139 -15.11 13.56 -2.96
N LEU A 140 -15.74 13.38 -1.78
CA LEU A 140 -17.09 12.82 -1.68
C LEU A 140 -18.12 13.61 -2.51
N GLN A 141 -17.97 14.94 -2.56
CA GLN A 141 -18.87 15.80 -3.34
C GLN A 141 -18.66 15.59 -4.85
N ASN A 142 -17.40 15.44 -5.32
CA ASN A 142 -17.13 15.11 -6.72
C ASN A 142 -17.76 13.77 -7.08
N TYR A 143 -17.55 12.74 -6.25
CA TYR A 143 -18.17 11.42 -6.43
C TYR A 143 -19.68 11.52 -6.56
N ALA A 144 -20.37 12.19 -5.62
CA ALA A 144 -21.83 12.31 -5.64
C ALA A 144 -22.32 13.08 -6.88
N ASN A 145 -21.64 14.14 -7.27
CA ASN A 145 -21.99 14.93 -8.45
C ASN A 145 -21.85 14.09 -9.73
N ASP A 146 -20.74 13.35 -9.87
CA ASP A 146 -20.49 12.53 -11.05
C ASP A 146 -21.47 11.36 -11.17
N VAL A 147 -21.81 10.70 -10.05
CA VAL A 147 -22.81 9.64 -10.04
C VAL A 147 -24.17 10.19 -10.52
N VAL A 148 -24.63 11.30 -9.95
CA VAL A 148 -25.94 11.88 -10.31
C VAL A 148 -25.95 12.38 -11.75
N ALA A 149 -24.91 13.10 -12.18
CA ALA A 149 -24.83 13.67 -13.52
C ALA A 149 -24.81 12.58 -14.59
N THR A 150 -23.93 11.59 -14.44
CA THR A 150 -23.80 10.50 -15.44
C THR A 150 -25.10 9.70 -15.57
N VAL A 151 -25.75 9.36 -14.45
CA VAL A 151 -27.01 8.61 -14.51
C VAL A 151 -28.13 9.43 -15.19
N ARG A 152 -28.18 10.73 -14.94
CA ARG A 152 -29.12 11.62 -15.63
C ARG A 152 -28.85 11.65 -17.14
N GLU A 153 -27.60 11.86 -17.52
CA GLU A 153 -27.17 11.88 -18.93
C GLU A 153 -27.48 10.58 -19.67
N CYS A 154 -27.48 9.44 -18.99
CA CYS A 154 -27.89 8.16 -19.57
C CYS A 154 -29.42 8.03 -19.68
N CYS A 155 -30.20 8.46 -18.68
CA CYS A 155 -31.64 8.19 -18.62
C CYS A 155 -32.48 9.21 -19.39
N GLU A 156 -32.21 10.50 -19.24
CA GLU A 156 -33.04 11.60 -19.79
C GLU A 156 -33.20 11.54 -21.33
N PRO A 157 -32.15 11.31 -22.15
CA PRO A 157 -32.28 11.24 -23.61
C PRO A 157 -33.16 10.09 -24.09
N HIS A 158 -33.35 9.07 -23.24
CA HIS A 158 -34.12 7.87 -23.56
C HIS A 158 -35.51 7.86 -22.93
N GLY A 159 -35.88 8.90 -22.19
CA GLY A 159 -37.17 8.98 -21.53
C GLY A 159 -37.35 7.95 -20.40
N VAL A 160 -36.25 7.40 -19.87
CA VAL A 160 -36.27 6.42 -18.78
C VAL A 160 -36.29 7.20 -17.44
N ALA A 161 -37.15 6.74 -16.52
CA ALA A 161 -37.23 7.32 -15.19
C ALA A 161 -35.90 7.18 -14.43
N LEU A 162 -35.51 8.24 -13.72
CA LEU A 162 -34.29 8.23 -12.90
C LEU A 162 -34.42 7.22 -11.76
N PRO A 163 -33.40 6.37 -11.53
CA PRO A 163 -33.42 5.43 -10.42
C PRO A 163 -33.21 6.10 -9.06
N THR A 164 -33.65 5.43 -8.02
CA THR A 164 -33.10 5.65 -6.69
C THR A 164 -31.67 5.12 -6.66
N LEU A 165 -30.70 5.98 -6.33
CA LEU A 165 -29.30 5.60 -6.24
C LEU A 165 -29.01 4.96 -4.89
N VAL A 166 -28.29 3.83 -4.90
CA VAL A 166 -27.78 3.13 -3.72
C VAL A 166 -26.26 3.09 -3.81
N SER A 167 -25.58 3.28 -2.70
CA SER A 167 -24.12 3.20 -2.61
C SER A 167 -23.70 2.40 -1.39
N GLU A 168 -22.73 1.51 -1.56
CA GLU A 168 -22.17 0.65 -0.52
C GLU A 168 -20.86 1.25 0.03
N SER A 169 -20.89 2.48 0.50
CA SER A 169 -19.74 3.30 0.86
C SER A 169 -19.16 3.00 2.25
N GLY A 170 -19.05 1.73 2.64
CA GLY A 170 -18.61 1.31 3.98
C GLY A 170 -17.24 1.86 4.36
N ARG A 171 -16.25 1.82 3.46
CA ARG A 171 -14.92 2.37 3.70
C ARG A 171 -14.97 3.87 3.98
N ALA A 172 -15.71 4.63 3.20
CA ALA A 172 -15.81 6.08 3.36
C ALA A 172 -16.45 6.49 4.70
N ILE A 173 -17.35 5.65 5.24
CA ILE A 173 -18.03 5.90 6.52
C ILE A 173 -17.15 5.46 7.70
N ALA A 174 -16.44 4.33 7.58
CA ALA A 174 -15.81 3.64 8.71
C ALA A 174 -14.28 3.69 8.74
N SER A 175 -13.61 4.24 7.73
CA SER A 175 -12.15 4.13 7.60
C SER A 175 -11.35 4.80 8.71
N HIS A 176 -11.89 5.81 9.37
CA HIS A 176 -11.22 6.58 10.42
C HIS A 176 -11.79 6.30 11.83
N PHE A 177 -12.47 5.17 12.00
CA PHE A 177 -13.14 4.88 13.29
C PHE A 177 -12.18 4.40 14.39
N SER A 178 -10.96 3.96 14.04
CA SER A 178 -9.98 3.46 14.99
C SER A 178 -8.56 3.79 14.56
N VAL A 179 -7.68 3.81 15.55
CA VAL A 179 -6.23 3.93 15.37
C VAL A 179 -5.54 2.84 16.17
N LEU A 180 -4.41 2.36 15.67
CA LEU A 180 -3.53 1.44 16.36
C LEU A 180 -2.42 2.23 17.03
N VAL A 181 -2.32 2.16 18.36
CA VAL A 181 -1.19 2.73 19.11
C VAL A 181 -0.39 1.58 19.71
N PHE A 182 0.91 1.58 19.46
CA PHE A 182 1.80 0.55 19.98
C PHE A 182 3.07 1.13 20.56
N ASN A 183 3.64 0.42 21.54
CA ASN A 183 4.91 0.78 22.16
C ASN A 183 6.09 0.11 21.45
N VAL A 184 7.19 0.81 21.38
CA VAL A 184 8.49 0.27 20.97
C VAL A 184 9.20 -0.28 22.20
N LEU A 185 9.62 -1.54 22.14
CA LEU A 185 10.25 -2.27 23.24
C LEU A 185 11.78 -2.12 23.23
N GLY A 186 12.35 -1.89 22.07
CA GLY A 186 13.79 -1.79 21.87
C GLY A 186 14.15 -1.52 20.42
N CYS A 187 15.42 -1.33 20.17
CA CYS A 187 15.94 -1.04 18.84
C CYS A 187 17.25 -1.78 18.60
N SER A 188 17.34 -2.46 17.47
CA SER A 188 18.61 -2.99 16.94
C SER A 188 19.23 -1.95 16.01
N GLN A 189 20.46 -1.62 16.25
CA GLN A 189 21.22 -0.62 15.47
C GLN A 189 22.54 -1.24 15.00
N ALA A 190 23.09 -0.70 13.92
CA ALA A 190 24.45 -1.00 13.53
C ALA A 190 25.41 -0.66 14.68
N PRO A 191 26.34 -1.55 15.06
CA PRO A 191 27.32 -1.26 16.10
C PRO A 191 28.19 -0.08 15.68
N ALA A 192 28.22 0.96 16.53
CA ALA A 192 28.94 2.20 16.24
C ALA A 192 30.28 2.32 17.01
N ALA A 193 30.50 1.46 18.00
CA ALA A 193 31.70 1.51 18.83
C ALA A 193 32.85 0.82 18.11
N VAL A 194 33.89 1.58 17.77
CA VAL A 194 35.15 1.09 17.22
C VAL A 194 36.15 1.07 18.34
N SER A 195 36.82 -0.07 18.57
CA SER A 195 37.93 -0.19 19.51
C SER A 195 39.14 0.60 19.05
N GLU A 196 39.94 1.09 20.03
CA GLU A 196 41.24 1.69 19.75
C GLU A 196 42.14 0.70 19.01
N PRO A 197 43.10 1.19 18.17
CA PRO A 197 44.03 0.33 17.47
C PRO A 197 44.89 -0.49 18.44
N GLU A 198 44.99 -1.78 18.20
CA GLU A 198 45.93 -2.66 18.92
C GLU A 198 47.21 -2.84 18.08
N GLY A 199 48.36 -2.93 18.74
CA GLY A 199 49.67 -2.83 18.08
C GLY A 199 49.96 -3.85 16.97
N ASP A 200 49.25 -4.99 16.91
CA ASP A 200 49.44 -6.04 15.91
C ASP A 200 48.09 -6.47 15.27
N GLU A 201 47.39 -5.48 14.75
CA GLU A 201 46.14 -5.75 14.04
C GLU A 201 46.40 -6.42 12.67
N PRO A 202 45.55 -7.39 12.26
CA PRO A 202 45.59 -7.94 10.91
C PRO A 202 45.44 -6.88 9.82
N LEU A 203 46.10 -7.10 8.68
CA LEU A 203 46.07 -6.13 7.57
C LEU A 203 44.64 -5.72 7.15
N ILE A 204 43.70 -6.66 7.15
CA ILE A 204 42.29 -6.41 6.80
C ILE A 204 41.65 -5.40 7.77
N VAL A 205 41.91 -5.51 9.06
CA VAL A 205 41.39 -4.58 10.08
C VAL A 205 42.01 -3.19 9.92
N ARG A 206 43.35 -3.14 9.67
CA ARG A 206 44.06 -1.87 9.38
C ARG A 206 43.50 -1.18 8.14
N ASN A 207 43.29 -1.93 7.04
CA ASN A 207 42.71 -1.38 5.82
C ASN A 207 41.34 -0.74 6.07
N LEU A 208 40.46 -1.36 6.87
CA LEU A 208 39.17 -0.77 7.25
C LEU A 208 39.32 0.51 8.09
N ARG A 209 40.33 0.59 8.98
CA ARG A 209 40.64 1.82 9.73
C ARG A 209 41.11 2.93 8.80
N ASP A 210 41.97 2.60 7.85
CA ASP A 210 42.47 3.56 6.88
C ASP A 210 41.31 4.07 5.99
N THR A 211 40.41 3.19 5.56
CA THR A 211 39.19 3.56 4.83
C THR A 211 38.33 4.53 5.66
N LEU A 212 38.11 4.23 6.95
CA LEU A 212 37.36 5.11 7.85
C LEU A 212 38.03 6.47 7.98
N ALA A 213 39.35 6.51 8.12
CA ALA A 213 40.14 7.76 8.20
C ALA A 213 40.04 8.54 6.85
N MET A 214 40.09 7.89 5.72
CA MET A 214 39.89 8.51 4.39
C MET A 214 38.52 9.17 4.30
N ILE A 215 37.44 8.47 4.71
CA ILE A 215 36.07 9.03 4.73
C ILE A 215 36.04 10.30 5.61
N GLY A 216 36.75 10.29 6.75
CA GLY A 216 36.84 11.45 7.63
C GLY A 216 37.51 12.68 6.99
N ARG A 217 38.44 12.48 6.06
CA ARG A 217 39.19 13.52 5.34
C ARG A 217 38.64 13.92 3.99
N ALA A 218 37.69 13.15 3.44
CA ALA A 218 37.10 13.42 2.14
C ALA A 218 36.48 14.82 2.12
N GLU A 219 36.54 15.51 0.99
CA GLU A 219 35.85 16.77 0.79
C GLU A 219 34.33 16.59 0.84
N GLU A 220 33.60 17.65 1.10
CA GLU A 220 32.14 17.60 1.05
C GLU A 220 31.67 17.36 -0.39
N CYS A 221 30.68 16.50 -0.56
CA CYS A 221 30.08 16.28 -1.88
C CYS A 221 29.42 17.56 -2.38
N ASP A 222 29.82 18.03 -3.56
CA ASP A 222 29.19 19.18 -4.21
C ASP A 222 27.90 18.71 -4.92
N PRO A 223 26.74 19.22 -4.53
CA PRO A 223 25.47 18.85 -5.15
C PRO A 223 25.39 19.13 -6.66
N SER A 224 26.19 20.08 -7.15
CA SER A 224 26.24 20.44 -8.57
C SER A 224 27.13 19.50 -9.41
N HIS A 225 27.96 18.68 -8.75
CA HIS A 225 28.89 17.76 -9.38
C HIS A 225 28.79 16.36 -8.79
N PRO A 226 27.97 15.46 -9.38
CA PRO A 226 27.77 14.08 -8.89
C PRO A 226 29.08 13.29 -8.70
N ALA A 227 30.09 13.56 -9.53
CA ALA A 227 31.42 12.97 -9.41
C ALA A 227 32.14 13.32 -8.09
N SER A 228 31.73 14.37 -7.38
CA SER A 228 32.29 14.71 -6.06
C SER A 228 32.01 13.64 -4.99
N CYS A 229 31.04 12.76 -5.21
CA CYS A 229 30.74 11.63 -4.32
C CYS A 229 31.53 10.35 -4.66
N GLU A 230 32.29 10.31 -5.76
CA GLU A 230 33.11 9.14 -6.16
C GLU A 230 34.06 8.66 -5.04
N PRO A 231 34.78 9.54 -4.29
CA PRO A 231 35.64 9.09 -3.20
C PRO A 231 34.87 8.35 -2.08
N LEU A 232 33.64 8.77 -1.81
CA LEU A 232 32.80 8.08 -0.80
C LEU A 232 32.28 6.74 -1.33
N GLN A 233 32.00 6.65 -2.63
CA GLN A 233 31.60 5.39 -3.26
C GLN A 233 32.75 4.39 -3.29
N GLU A 234 33.97 4.83 -3.64
CA GLU A 234 35.17 4.00 -3.61
C GLU A 234 35.44 3.48 -2.19
N ALA A 235 35.42 4.40 -1.20
CA ALA A 235 35.60 4.00 0.20
C ALA A 235 34.54 3.02 0.70
N TRP A 236 33.30 3.13 0.21
CA TRP A 236 32.25 2.18 0.54
C TRP A 236 32.47 0.80 -0.09
N ASN A 237 32.88 0.77 -1.33
CA ASN A 237 33.22 -0.46 -2.05
C ASN A 237 34.40 -1.18 -1.39
N ASP A 238 35.41 -0.44 -0.97
CA ASP A 238 36.55 -0.97 -0.21
C ASP A 238 36.12 -1.55 1.15
N ALA A 239 35.26 -0.84 1.87
CA ALA A 239 34.73 -1.32 3.15
C ALA A 239 33.92 -2.63 2.99
N ILE A 240 33.11 -2.75 1.93
CA ILE A 240 32.37 -3.98 1.61
C ILE A 240 33.38 -5.12 1.34
N LYS A 241 34.36 -4.88 0.46
CA LYS A 241 35.36 -5.86 0.09
C LYS A 241 36.14 -6.36 1.30
N PHE A 242 36.67 -5.46 2.12
CA PHE A 242 37.46 -5.84 3.30
C PHE A 242 36.63 -6.61 4.33
N LYS A 243 35.34 -6.29 4.49
CA LYS A 243 34.42 -7.07 5.31
C LYS A 243 34.24 -8.50 4.78
N GLU A 244 34.07 -8.66 3.47
CA GLU A 244 33.94 -9.99 2.83
C GLU A 244 35.24 -10.79 2.94
N ASP A 245 36.38 -10.16 2.76
CA ASP A 245 37.70 -10.76 2.97
C ASP A 245 37.90 -11.20 4.43
N ALA A 246 37.49 -10.39 5.41
CA ALA A 246 37.50 -10.74 6.82
C ALA A 246 36.61 -11.95 7.14
N LEU A 247 35.41 -12.01 6.56
CA LEU A 247 34.51 -13.15 6.69
C LEU A 247 35.12 -14.43 6.11
N SER A 248 35.74 -14.32 4.93
CA SER A 248 36.42 -15.43 4.26
C SER A 248 37.61 -15.92 5.06
N ALA A 249 38.46 -15.03 5.56
CA ALA A 249 39.60 -15.36 6.41
C ALA A 249 39.15 -16.00 7.74
N PHE A 250 38.06 -15.53 8.33
CA PHE A 250 37.48 -16.15 9.53
C PHE A 250 36.99 -17.57 9.27
N ARG A 251 36.31 -17.81 8.14
CA ARG A 251 35.82 -19.15 7.75
C ARG A 251 36.95 -20.14 7.54
N LEU A 252 38.10 -19.66 7.08
CA LEU A 252 39.31 -20.47 6.87
C LEU A 252 40.20 -20.60 8.14
N GLY A 253 39.82 -19.96 9.25
CA GLY A 253 40.54 -19.99 10.50
C GLY A 253 41.78 -19.08 10.57
N TYR A 254 41.94 -18.14 9.63
CA TYR A 254 43.03 -17.17 9.61
C TYR A 254 42.74 -15.91 10.47
N LEU A 255 41.50 -15.66 10.82
CA LEU A 255 41.09 -14.63 11.75
C LEU A 255 40.32 -15.23 12.93
N GLY A 256 40.53 -14.68 14.11
CA GLY A 256 39.74 -14.98 15.30
C GLY A 256 38.43 -14.24 15.34
N LEU A 257 37.57 -14.57 16.30
CA LEU A 257 36.27 -13.93 16.49
C LEU A 257 36.41 -12.44 16.85
N LYS A 258 37.46 -12.08 17.59
CA LYS A 258 37.74 -10.70 17.98
C LYS A 258 38.04 -9.82 16.78
N GLU A 259 38.97 -10.27 15.92
CA GLU A 259 39.38 -9.54 14.73
C GLU A 259 38.23 -9.43 13.71
N ARG A 260 37.43 -10.49 13.57
CA ARG A 260 36.19 -10.43 12.78
C ARG A 260 35.22 -9.40 13.34
N GLY A 261 35.00 -9.37 14.66
CA GLY A 261 34.14 -8.37 15.30
C GLY A 261 34.64 -6.94 15.10
N GLN A 262 35.97 -6.72 15.15
CA GLN A 262 36.57 -5.43 14.85
C GLN A 262 36.35 -5.02 13.39
N ALA A 263 36.52 -5.93 12.44
CA ALA A 263 36.28 -5.67 11.02
C ALA A 263 34.80 -5.30 10.75
N GLU A 264 33.85 -6.02 11.35
CA GLU A 264 32.42 -5.71 11.22
C GLU A 264 32.07 -4.33 11.85
N ALA A 265 32.61 -4.00 13.02
CA ALA A 265 32.40 -2.70 13.66
C ALA A 265 32.96 -1.54 12.82
N LEU A 266 34.16 -1.70 12.25
CA LEU A 266 34.77 -0.72 11.34
C LEU A 266 33.98 -0.54 10.06
N TYR A 267 33.51 -1.62 9.46
CA TYR A 267 32.63 -1.57 8.28
C TYR A 267 31.37 -0.74 8.55
N TRP A 268 30.69 -0.98 9.69
CA TRP A 268 29.52 -0.18 10.08
C TRP A 268 29.88 1.28 10.37
N ALA A 269 31.05 1.53 10.97
CA ALA A 269 31.54 2.90 11.21
C ALA A 269 31.80 3.65 9.89
N CYS A 270 32.37 2.99 8.87
CA CYS A 270 32.53 3.56 7.53
C CYS A 270 31.17 3.95 6.94
N GLY A 271 30.19 3.02 6.96
CA GLY A 271 28.85 3.29 6.47
C GLY A 271 28.18 4.47 7.19
N LEU A 272 28.26 4.53 8.51
CA LEU A 272 27.69 5.63 9.31
C LEU A 272 28.38 6.97 9.01
N ALA A 273 29.70 6.97 8.81
CA ALA A 273 30.45 8.16 8.45
C ALA A 273 30.04 8.70 7.07
N ILE A 274 29.88 7.82 6.08
CA ILE A 274 29.38 8.18 4.75
C ILE A 274 27.95 8.71 4.83
N ALA A 275 27.05 8.01 5.54
CA ALA A 275 25.66 8.42 5.68
C ALA A 275 25.50 9.81 6.29
N ARG A 276 26.36 10.19 7.27
CA ARG A 276 26.37 11.53 7.85
C ARG A 276 26.75 12.60 6.82
N ARG A 277 27.70 12.30 5.93
CA ARG A 277 28.10 13.23 4.85
C ARG A 277 27.00 13.37 3.78
N LEU A 278 26.36 12.25 3.43
CA LEU A 278 25.25 12.28 2.48
C LEU A 278 24.01 13.03 3.03
N ALA A 279 23.82 13.05 4.35
CA ALA A 279 22.72 13.78 4.98
C ALA A 279 22.83 15.31 4.84
N ALA A 280 24.00 15.84 4.53
CA ALA A 280 24.22 17.26 4.23
C ALA A 280 23.86 17.62 2.78
N ILE A 281 23.67 16.65 1.90
CA ILE A 281 23.36 16.86 0.49
C ILE A 281 21.87 17.18 0.33
N PRO A 282 21.49 18.21 -0.45
CA PRO A 282 20.09 18.54 -0.72
C PRO A 282 19.30 17.38 -1.32
N SER A 283 18.04 17.25 -0.95
CA SER A 283 17.13 16.23 -1.52
C SER A 283 16.98 16.46 -3.04
N GLY A 284 17.09 15.37 -3.81
CA GLY A 284 16.99 15.40 -5.28
C GLY A 284 18.32 15.43 -6.01
N THR A 285 19.46 15.56 -5.29
CA THR A 285 20.79 15.42 -5.90
C THR A 285 21.00 13.96 -6.36
N PRO A 286 21.49 13.73 -7.59
CA PRO A 286 21.86 12.39 -8.04
C PRO A 286 22.98 11.80 -7.16
N ILE A 287 22.70 10.70 -6.49
CA ILE A 287 23.65 9.96 -5.66
C ILE A 287 23.78 8.56 -6.28
N PRO A 288 25.00 7.97 -6.34
CA PRO A 288 25.20 6.60 -6.80
C PRO A 288 24.30 5.61 -6.07
N ASP A 289 23.80 4.59 -6.78
CA ASP A 289 22.81 3.63 -6.24
C ASP A 289 23.35 2.86 -5.03
N ASP A 290 24.64 2.53 -5.00
CA ASP A 290 25.28 1.85 -3.88
C ASP A 290 25.22 2.70 -2.60
N LEU A 291 25.45 4.01 -2.71
CA LEU A 291 25.34 4.94 -1.59
C LEU A 291 23.88 5.18 -1.17
N ARG A 292 22.94 5.12 -2.11
CA ARG A 292 21.50 5.19 -1.82
C ARG A 292 21.02 3.99 -1.02
N ASN A 293 21.49 2.79 -1.38
CA ASN A 293 21.20 1.54 -0.69
C ASN A 293 21.85 1.45 0.71
N LEU A 294 22.92 2.20 0.95
CA LEU A 294 23.58 2.29 2.23
C LEU A 294 22.63 2.73 3.37
N GLN A 295 21.75 3.71 3.12
CA GLN A 295 20.77 4.15 4.11
C GLN A 295 19.83 3.00 4.55
N ALA A 296 19.44 2.16 3.60
CA ALA A 296 18.60 1.00 3.90
C ALA A 296 19.35 -0.07 4.69
N ALA A 297 20.64 -0.27 4.42
CA ALA A 297 21.51 -1.19 5.14
C ALA A 297 21.77 -0.76 6.59
N LEU A 298 21.90 0.54 6.81
CA LEU A 298 22.14 1.13 8.15
C LEU A 298 20.86 1.36 8.95
N ALA A 299 19.70 1.10 8.39
CA ALA A 299 18.43 1.37 9.03
C ALA A 299 18.26 0.58 10.34
N SER A 300 17.80 1.27 11.36
CA SER A 300 17.50 0.69 12.66
C SER A 300 16.22 -0.16 12.59
N THR A 301 16.20 -1.27 13.31
CA THR A 301 14.98 -2.06 13.49
C THR A 301 14.40 -1.82 14.87
N TYR A 302 13.21 -1.24 14.92
CA TYR A 302 12.46 -0.95 16.15
C TYR A 302 11.51 -2.10 16.43
N TYR A 303 11.66 -2.75 17.57
CA TYR A 303 10.80 -3.87 17.96
C TYR A 303 9.53 -3.36 18.62
N ALA A 304 8.40 -3.67 18.00
CA ALA A 304 7.09 -3.18 18.37
C ALA A 304 6.32 -4.21 19.21
N ASN A 305 5.63 -3.74 20.25
CA ASN A 305 4.76 -4.58 21.07
C ASN A 305 3.41 -4.83 20.39
N LEU A 306 3.46 -5.55 19.27
CA LEU A 306 2.28 -5.98 18.51
C LEU A 306 2.60 -7.27 17.72
N SER A 307 1.60 -7.84 17.09
CA SER A 307 1.78 -8.78 15.97
C SER A 307 1.27 -8.12 14.70
N VAL A 308 2.11 -8.01 13.67
CA VAL A 308 1.71 -7.46 12.37
C VAL A 308 0.54 -8.25 11.79
N PHE A 309 0.56 -9.57 11.94
CA PHE A 309 -0.48 -10.47 11.40
C PHE A 309 -1.86 -10.23 12.02
N ARG A 310 -1.93 -9.90 13.32
CA ARG A 310 -3.19 -9.66 14.04
C ARG A 310 -3.59 -8.19 14.07
N SER A 311 -2.62 -7.30 14.27
CA SER A 311 -2.90 -5.88 14.54
C SER A 311 -2.79 -5.01 13.30
N ALA A 312 -2.12 -5.49 12.26
CA ALA A 312 -1.94 -4.80 10.99
C ALA A 312 -2.17 -5.73 9.79
N PRO A 313 -3.26 -6.54 9.76
CA PRO A 313 -3.48 -7.57 8.74
C PRO A 313 -3.50 -7.02 7.33
N ASP A 314 -4.04 -5.82 7.12
CA ASP A 314 -4.10 -5.18 5.80
C ASP A 314 -2.71 -4.88 5.23
N THR A 315 -1.75 -4.53 6.07
CA THR A 315 -0.36 -4.31 5.64
C THR A 315 0.26 -5.61 5.13
N TRP A 316 0.08 -6.70 5.88
CA TRP A 316 0.64 -8.00 5.54
C TRP A 316 -0.13 -8.68 4.39
N ALA A 317 -1.46 -8.82 4.52
CA ALA A 317 -2.26 -9.63 3.60
C ALA A 317 -2.45 -8.96 2.23
N ILE A 318 -2.64 -7.65 2.20
CA ILE A 318 -2.97 -6.89 0.98
C ILE A 318 -2.04 -5.72 0.73
N GLN A 319 -1.00 -5.58 1.53
CA GLN A 319 0.01 -4.52 1.42
C GLN A 319 -0.60 -3.10 1.44
N GLN A 320 -1.75 -2.90 2.10
CA GLN A 320 -2.35 -1.59 2.26
C GLN A 320 -1.46 -0.71 3.13
N LEU A 321 -1.17 0.49 2.66
CA LEU A 321 -0.42 1.48 3.42
C LEU A 321 -1.37 2.37 4.21
N PHE A 322 -0.98 2.65 5.46
CA PHE A 322 -1.59 3.64 6.33
C PHE A 322 -0.49 4.57 6.85
N PRO A 323 -0.81 5.79 7.24
CA PRO A 323 0.14 6.66 7.92
C PRO A 323 0.69 5.97 9.16
N VAL A 324 2.00 6.13 9.39
CA VAL A 324 2.70 5.65 10.59
C VAL A 324 3.59 6.77 11.09
N LEU A 325 3.41 7.18 12.33
CA LEU A 325 4.23 8.24 12.92
C LEU A 325 4.36 8.09 14.44
N PRO A 326 5.49 8.53 15.03
CA PRO A 326 5.60 8.64 16.47
C PRO A 326 4.64 9.69 17.01
N ILE A 327 4.10 9.45 18.22
CA ILE A 327 3.25 10.41 18.94
C ILE A 327 4.00 11.10 20.08
N HIS A 328 5.29 10.86 20.18
CA HIS A 328 6.21 11.51 21.12
C HIS A 328 7.20 12.39 20.39
N ARG A 329 7.74 13.37 21.08
CA ARG A 329 8.86 14.18 20.61
C ARG A 329 8.59 14.88 19.27
N LEU A 330 7.35 15.30 19.05
CA LEU A 330 6.89 15.91 17.78
C LEU A 330 7.58 17.25 17.45
N SER A 331 8.19 17.90 18.46
CA SER A 331 9.00 19.11 18.29
C SER A 331 10.50 18.82 18.05
N GLU A 332 10.92 17.57 18.18
CA GLU A 332 12.31 17.17 17.92
C GLU A 332 12.43 16.66 16.47
N ARG A 333 13.54 17.02 15.81
CA ARG A 333 13.83 16.47 14.49
C ARG A 333 14.24 15.00 14.63
N PRO A 334 13.64 14.08 13.88
CA PRO A 334 14.08 12.69 13.82
C PRO A 334 15.56 12.60 13.39
N ASP A 335 16.31 11.74 14.04
CA ASP A 335 17.76 11.57 13.84
C ASP A 335 18.11 10.15 13.33
N ARG A 336 17.11 9.29 13.13
CA ARG A 336 17.27 7.91 12.69
C ARG A 336 16.35 7.59 11.52
N LEU A 337 16.78 6.64 10.70
CA LEU A 337 15.92 5.95 9.73
C LEU A 337 15.69 4.53 10.23
N GLY A 338 14.45 4.09 10.21
CA GLY A 338 14.11 2.77 10.75
C GLY A 338 12.88 2.12 10.13
N ARG A 339 12.70 0.88 10.51
CA ARG A 339 11.52 0.05 10.24
C ARG A 339 11.06 -0.59 11.54
N PHE A 340 9.81 -1.03 11.58
CA PHE A 340 9.30 -1.76 12.74
C PHE A 340 9.30 -3.26 12.44
N ALA A 341 9.58 -4.06 13.47
CA ALA A 341 9.40 -5.50 13.47
C ALA A 341 8.60 -5.90 14.71
N ASP A 342 7.74 -6.89 14.57
CA ASP A 342 7.09 -7.50 15.72
C ASP A 342 8.01 -8.55 16.39
N LEU A 343 7.51 -9.23 17.42
CA LEU A 343 8.24 -10.27 18.13
C LEU A 343 7.87 -11.68 17.69
N THR A 344 7.11 -11.82 16.63
CA THR A 344 6.81 -13.15 16.06
C THR A 344 8.07 -13.73 15.41
N CYS A 345 8.14 -15.05 15.32
CA CYS A 345 9.29 -15.73 14.68
C CYS A 345 9.29 -15.61 13.16
N ASP A 346 8.21 -15.11 12.56
CA ASP A 346 8.06 -14.98 11.12
C ASP A 346 8.80 -13.73 10.60
N SER A 347 9.58 -13.90 9.54
CA SER A 347 10.35 -12.81 8.91
C SER A 347 9.46 -11.72 8.28
N ASP A 348 8.18 -12.03 8.01
CA ASP A 348 7.20 -11.10 7.44
C ASP A 348 6.54 -10.20 8.49
N GLY A 349 6.80 -10.43 9.78
CA GLY A 349 6.32 -9.60 10.89
C GLY A 349 6.98 -8.21 10.92
N LYS A 350 6.89 -7.44 9.81
CA LYS A 350 7.55 -6.14 9.64
C LYS A 350 6.62 -5.08 9.06
N LEU A 351 6.81 -3.83 9.52
CA LEU A 351 6.35 -2.64 8.83
C LEU A 351 7.59 -1.97 8.22
N ALA A 352 7.81 -2.21 6.93
CA ALA A 352 8.98 -1.76 6.17
C ALA A 352 8.60 -1.07 4.86
N ARG A 353 7.36 -0.60 4.76
CA ARG A 353 6.83 0.21 3.66
C ARG A 353 5.96 1.29 4.26
N PHE A 354 6.26 2.52 3.92
CA PHE A 354 5.63 3.71 4.47
C PHE A 354 5.20 4.66 3.36
N ILE A 355 4.25 5.53 3.66
CA ILE A 355 3.84 6.62 2.79
C ILE A 355 4.97 7.64 2.73
N GLY A 356 5.37 8.02 1.52
CA GLY A 356 6.34 9.06 1.25
C GLY A 356 5.81 10.09 0.25
N PRO A 357 6.49 11.22 0.07
CA PRO A 357 6.10 12.24 -0.91
C PRO A 357 6.09 11.65 -2.33
N GLY A 358 4.90 11.47 -2.90
CA GLY A 358 4.69 10.99 -4.27
C GLY A 358 5.00 9.51 -4.53
N ALA A 359 5.56 8.78 -3.57
CA ALA A 359 5.89 7.36 -3.68
C ALA A 359 5.98 6.67 -2.32
N GLU A 360 6.02 5.34 -2.32
CA GLU A 360 6.32 4.57 -1.12
C GLU A 360 7.80 4.71 -0.73
N LYS A 361 8.08 4.72 0.58
CA LYS A 361 9.45 4.70 1.11
C LYS A 361 9.67 3.47 2.00
N PRO A 362 10.89 2.89 2.00
CA PRO A 362 11.19 1.68 2.78
C PRO A 362 11.50 1.96 4.24
N LEU A 363 11.72 3.21 4.60
CA LEU A 363 12.15 3.64 5.93
C LEU A 363 11.33 4.82 6.41
N LEU A 364 11.19 4.92 7.72
CA LEU A 364 10.53 6.01 8.41
C LEU A 364 11.56 6.81 9.21
N GLU A 365 11.38 8.13 9.25
CA GLU A 365 12.15 9.02 10.11
C GLU A 365 11.69 8.86 11.57
N LEU A 366 12.60 8.45 12.44
CA LEU A 366 12.36 8.11 13.83
C LEU A 366 13.39 8.79 14.73
N HIS A 367 13.16 8.72 16.03
CA HIS A 367 14.10 9.25 17.03
C HIS A 367 14.87 8.10 17.69
N GLY A 368 16.12 8.32 18.06
CA GLY A 368 16.85 7.41 18.92
C GLY A 368 16.10 7.19 20.25
N LEU A 369 16.01 5.94 20.71
CA LEU A 369 15.35 5.64 21.99
C LEU A 369 16.16 6.23 23.15
N LYS A 370 15.47 6.74 24.17
CA LYS A 370 16.05 7.21 25.42
C LYS A 370 15.73 6.20 26.53
N GLU A 371 16.72 5.91 27.35
CA GLU A 371 16.56 4.97 28.46
C GLU A 371 15.50 5.45 29.45
N GLY A 372 14.58 4.55 29.82
CA GLY A 372 13.49 4.87 30.74
C GLY A 372 12.33 5.67 30.15
N GLU A 373 12.40 6.12 28.90
CA GLU A 373 11.33 6.83 28.24
C GLU A 373 10.56 5.89 27.29
N PRO A 374 9.20 5.80 27.36
CA PRO A 374 8.42 5.04 26.42
C PRO A 374 8.44 5.72 25.05
N TYR A 375 8.35 4.93 23.97
CA TYR A 375 8.27 5.44 22.61
C TYR A 375 7.05 4.86 21.92
N TRP A 376 5.99 5.66 21.83
CA TRP A 376 4.73 5.26 21.24
C TRP A 376 4.63 5.69 19.79
N VAL A 377 4.04 4.82 18.99
CA VAL A 377 3.81 5.02 17.56
C VAL A 377 2.32 4.81 17.27
N TRP A 378 1.79 5.65 16.39
CA TRP A 378 0.43 5.60 15.86
C TRP A 378 0.42 5.09 14.43
N ARG A 379 -0.61 4.32 14.09
CA ARG A 379 -0.90 3.83 12.74
C ARG A 379 -2.41 3.86 12.45
#